data_3d8eda13bfa8a8faaee5d4f2ecb82191
#
_entry.id   3d8eda13bfa8a8faaee5d4f2ecb82191
#
_cell.length_a   1.000
_cell.length_b   1.000
_cell.length_c   1.000
_cell.angle_alpha   90.00
_cell.angle_beta   90.00
_cell.angle_gamma   90.00
#
_symmetry.space_group_name_H-M   'P 1'
#
loop_
_entity.id
_entity.type
_entity.pdbx_description
1 polymer ?
#
loop_
_entity_poly.entity_id
_entity_poly.type
_entity_poly.pdbx_seq_one_letter_code
_entity_poly.pdbx_strand_id
1 'polypeptide(L)'
;TRNRTLFPYTTLFRSQAWIAIGLFLGTVCNWLLISKRLRRYTIVAGNSMTLPEFLENRFHDKKKVLLSISSVVIIIFFLVYTASALASGGKLFHTIFGIDYHIALIIGAAVILTYTFMGGFLAVCTTDFVQGMLMLVGLLTVPIIAFALVSGKFAANIDHTQVAGGYDAYMNLFMNGGRPYKFVEILSQLAWGLGYCGMPHILIRFMAVKDEKELKKSSVIAISWCFLSLVAACFIGIVGRAYLVDNVLTGGQTESVFITMIERVFTKNIGIPFVGGLFLCGILAAIMSTADSQLLVCASSVSKDIYKSFIRKDADDKRIMKVTRITVIVVALIAIVIAWDPESSIMGLVSDAWAGLGSAFGPAIVLALFWKRANMPGTVVGIITGGLTVLIWDYIPLMGGKTLAVTTGIYSLLTGFILSLFVNVIVSLATKAPSAEIVAEFEKVDAYSE
;
A
#
# COMPACT_ATOMS: atom_id res chain seq x y z
N THR A 1 -25.03 -6.07 -7.57
CA THR A 1 -24.68 -4.78 -8.18
C THR A 1 -24.31 -3.80 -7.07
N ARG A 2 -23.04 -3.77 -6.68
CA ARG A 2 -22.48 -2.84 -5.69
C ARG A 2 -22.27 -1.49 -6.37
N ASN A 3 -23.23 -0.58 -6.25
CA ASN A 3 -23.03 0.84 -6.56
C ASN A 3 -22.00 1.44 -5.57
N ARG A 4 -20.72 1.21 -5.79
CA ARG A 4 -19.62 1.96 -5.18
C ARG A 4 -19.41 3.27 -5.97
N THR A 5 -20.45 4.05 -6.14
CA THR A 5 -20.35 5.43 -6.64
C THR A 5 -19.89 6.35 -5.52
N LEU A 6 -18.73 6.10 -4.94
CA LEU A 6 -18.16 6.96 -3.90
C LEU A 6 -17.47 8.20 -4.45
N PHE A 7 -17.11 8.22 -5.73
CA PHE A 7 -16.60 9.39 -6.41
C PHE A 7 -17.08 9.38 -7.88
N PRO A 8 -17.65 10.46 -8.39
CA PRO A 8 -17.87 10.58 -9.83
C PRO A 8 -16.51 10.49 -10.52
N TYR A 9 -16.34 9.49 -11.34
CA TYR A 9 -15.09 9.08 -12.01
C TYR A 9 -14.39 10.18 -12.86
N THR A 10 -14.99 11.33 -12.99
CA THR A 10 -14.46 12.48 -13.72
C THR A 10 -13.42 13.30 -12.94
N THR A 11 -13.24 13.04 -11.64
CA THR A 11 -12.38 13.84 -10.75
C THR A 11 -11.21 13.03 -10.14
N LEU A 12 -11.06 11.74 -10.50
CA LEU A 12 -10.17 10.81 -9.82
C LEU A 12 -8.70 11.25 -9.74
N PHE A 13 -8.15 11.87 -10.77
CA PHE A 13 -6.71 12.20 -10.77
C PHE A 13 -6.35 13.45 -9.98
N ARG A 14 -7.29 14.33 -9.77
CA ARG A 14 -7.08 15.56 -9.05
C ARG A 14 -7.42 15.46 -7.57
N SER A 15 -8.47 14.71 -7.23
CA SER A 15 -8.81 14.42 -5.83
C SER A 15 -7.70 13.66 -5.12
N GLN A 16 -6.81 12.99 -5.86
CA GLN A 16 -5.69 12.24 -5.33
C GLN A 16 -4.45 13.07 -4.97
N ALA A 17 -4.41 14.36 -5.28
CA ALA A 17 -3.29 15.21 -4.86
C ALA A 17 -3.16 15.28 -3.33
N TRP A 18 -4.28 15.36 -2.60
CA TRP A 18 -4.27 15.30 -1.15
C TRP A 18 -3.84 13.93 -0.61
N ILE A 19 -4.16 12.85 -1.32
CA ILE A 19 -3.63 11.50 -1.03
C ILE A 19 -2.12 11.50 -1.22
N ALA A 20 -1.61 12.04 -2.33
CA ALA A 20 -0.17 12.12 -2.59
C ALA A 20 0.56 12.95 -1.52
N ILE A 21 0.00 14.09 -1.10
CA ILE A 21 0.54 14.89 0.00
C ILE A 21 0.55 14.08 1.30
N GLY A 22 -0.54 13.40 1.63
CA GLY A 22 -0.64 12.53 2.80
C GLY A 22 0.39 11.40 2.78
N LEU A 23 0.52 10.70 1.66
CA LEU A 23 1.52 9.64 1.47
C LEU A 23 2.95 10.18 1.59
N PHE A 24 3.25 11.32 1.00
CA PHE A 24 4.56 11.95 1.13
C PHE A 24 4.89 12.28 2.60
N LEU A 25 3.98 12.96 3.31
CA LEU A 25 4.15 13.28 4.72
C LEU A 25 4.28 12.02 5.59
N GLY A 26 3.47 11.01 5.32
CA GLY A 26 3.56 9.71 5.99
C GLY A 26 4.91 9.02 5.75
N THR A 27 5.42 9.05 4.53
CA THR A 27 6.76 8.54 4.20
C THR A 27 7.84 9.28 4.98
N VAL A 28 7.82 10.61 4.99
CA VAL A 28 8.77 11.43 5.75
C VAL A 28 8.74 11.08 7.23
N CYS A 29 7.55 11.06 7.84
CA CYS A 29 7.37 10.70 9.24
C CYS A 29 7.88 9.27 9.53
N ASN A 30 7.57 8.31 8.67
CA ASN A 30 7.98 6.92 8.86
C ASN A 30 9.50 6.76 8.80
N TRP A 31 10.17 7.40 7.83
CA TRP A 31 11.63 7.35 7.71
C TRP A 31 12.35 8.13 8.82
N LEU A 32 11.86 9.29 9.22
CA LEU A 32 12.55 10.14 10.20
C LEU A 32 12.28 9.72 11.65
N LEU A 33 11.06 9.27 11.96
CA LEU A 33 10.66 8.99 13.34
C LEU A 33 10.69 7.49 13.65
N ILE A 34 10.15 6.64 12.77
CA ILE A 34 9.92 5.23 13.07
C ILE A 34 11.13 4.37 12.72
N SER A 35 11.75 4.56 11.54
CA SER A 35 12.75 3.64 11.01
C SER A 35 13.90 3.36 11.98
N LYS A 36 14.53 4.42 12.48
CA LYS A 36 15.67 4.34 13.40
C LYS A 36 15.28 3.67 14.73
N ARG A 37 14.18 4.10 15.33
CA ARG A 37 13.74 3.57 16.61
C ARG A 37 13.28 2.12 16.50
N LEU A 38 12.59 1.78 15.42
CA LEU A 38 12.19 0.40 15.14
C LEU A 38 13.42 -0.50 14.96
N ARG A 39 14.44 -0.07 14.21
CA ARG A 39 15.68 -0.85 14.04
C ARG A 39 16.36 -1.12 15.37
N ARG A 40 16.57 -0.09 16.18
CA ARG A 40 17.17 -0.21 17.52
C ARG A 40 16.38 -1.16 18.41
N TYR A 41 15.06 -0.96 18.43
CA TYR A 41 14.19 -1.83 19.24
C TYR A 41 14.21 -3.28 18.77
N THR A 42 14.22 -3.51 17.47
CA THR A 42 14.32 -4.86 16.90
C THR A 42 15.57 -5.59 17.40
N ILE A 43 16.73 -4.90 17.49
CA ILE A 43 17.97 -5.49 18.01
C ILE A 43 17.83 -5.80 19.49
N VAL A 44 17.35 -4.85 20.29
CA VAL A 44 17.18 -5.02 21.75
C VAL A 44 16.18 -6.12 22.07
N ALA A 45 15.11 -6.24 21.28
CA ALA A 45 14.04 -7.23 21.46
C ALA A 45 14.33 -8.56 20.73
N GLY A 46 15.56 -9.02 20.69
CA GLY A 46 15.92 -10.35 20.19
C GLY A 46 16.09 -10.48 18.67
N ASN A 47 16.30 -9.38 17.96
CA ASN A 47 16.55 -9.33 16.51
C ASN A 47 15.43 -9.99 15.67
N SER A 48 14.20 -9.61 15.94
CA SER A 48 12.99 -10.13 15.28
C SER A 48 13.03 -9.96 13.76
N MET A 49 12.55 -10.97 13.03
CA MET A 49 12.55 -11.01 11.56
C MET A 49 11.21 -10.60 10.95
N THR A 50 10.11 -10.71 11.70
CA THR A 50 8.75 -10.37 11.26
C THR A 50 8.12 -9.35 12.20
N LEU A 51 7.12 -8.62 11.72
CA LEU A 51 6.40 -7.66 12.56
C LEU A 51 5.62 -8.35 13.71
N PRO A 52 4.94 -9.50 13.48
CA PRO A 52 4.34 -10.27 14.58
C PRO A 52 5.34 -10.71 15.64
N GLU A 53 6.52 -11.20 15.23
CA GLU A 53 7.59 -11.59 16.14
C GLU A 53 8.14 -10.39 16.94
N PHE A 54 8.27 -9.23 16.30
CA PHE A 54 8.65 -7.99 16.99
C PHE A 54 7.66 -7.63 18.10
N LEU A 55 6.36 -7.70 17.84
CA LEU A 55 5.33 -7.41 18.84
C LEU A 55 5.31 -8.47 19.95
N GLU A 56 5.50 -9.76 19.64
CA GLU A 56 5.65 -10.84 20.61
C GLU A 56 6.82 -10.53 21.56
N ASN A 57 8.00 -10.26 21.01
CA ASN A 57 9.21 -10.00 21.78
C ASN A 57 9.13 -8.72 22.58
N ARG A 58 8.61 -7.62 21.98
CA ARG A 58 8.44 -6.31 22.63
C ARG A 58 7.61 -6.37 23.90
N PHE A 59 6.59 -7.22 23.93
CA PHE A 59 5.68 -7.34 25.06
C PHE A 59 5.88 -8.61 25.87
N HIS A 60 6.94 -9.40 25.59
CA HIS A 60 7.24 -10.68 26.24
C HIS A 60 6.03 -11.63 26.25
N ASP A 61 5.33 -11.73 25.12
CA ASP A 61 4.10 -12.52 24.99
C ASP A 61 4.40 -14.01 24.91
N LYS A 62 4.61 -14.67 26.05
CA LYS A 62 4.89 -16.09 26.18
C LYS A 62 3.78 -17.00 25.59
N LYS A 63 2.54 -16.48 25.50
CA LYS A 63 1.39 -17.21 24.96
C LYS A 63 1.24 -17.06 23.44
N LYS A 64 2.05 -16.23 22.82
CA LYS A 64 2.05 -15.95 21.36
C LYS A 64 0.71 -15.44 20.82
N VAL A 65 -0.06 -14.72 21.65
CA VAL A 65 -1.35 -14.15 21.25
C VAL A 65 -1.16 -13.04 20.22
N LEU A 66 -0.19 -12.12 20.46
CA LEU A 66 0.16 -11.06 19.52
C LEU A 66 0.67 -11.63 18.20
N LEU A 67 1.54 -12.64 18.25
CA LEU A 67 2.02 -13.32 17.05
C LEU A 67 0.87 -13.86 16.21
N SER A 68 -0.08 -14.58 16.85
CA SER A 68 -1.22 -15.21 16.16
C SER A 68 -2.16 -14.19 15.55
N ILE A 69 -2.60 -13.20 16.32
CA ILE A 69 -3.55 -12.18 15.88
C ILE A 69 -2.94 -11.33 14.76
N SER A 70 -1.69 -10.90 14.93
CA SER A 70 -0.97 -10.15 13.91
C SER A 70 -0.83 -10.93 12.61
N SER A 71 -0.46 -12.22 12.68
CA SER A 71 -0.34 -13.07 11.49
C SER A 71 -1.68 -13.24 10.77
N VAL A 72 -2.78 -13.44 11.50
CA VAL A 72 -4.12 -13.56 10.90
C VAL A 72 -4.53 -12.25 10.21
N VAL A 73 -4.34 -11.11 10.85
CA VAL A 73 -4.64 -9.80 10.27
C VAL A 73 -3.80 -9.54 9.01
N ILE A 74 -2.50 -9.86 9.04
CA ILE A 74 -1.61 -9.77 7.89
C ILE A 74 -2.15 -10.62 6.73
N ILE A 75 -2.47 -11.89 6.96
CA ILE A 75 -2.96 -12.79 5.92
C ILE A 75 -4.24 -12.26 5.27
N ILE A 76 -5.22 -11.81 6.08
CA ILE A 76 -6.50 -11.30 5.57
C ILE A 76 -6.30 -10.10 4.63
N PHE A 77 -5.58 -9.09 5.08
CA PHE A 77 -5.44 -7.85 4.29
C PHE A 77 -4.43 -7.98 3.15
N PHE A 78 -3.38 -8.81 3.29
CA PHE A 78 -2.48 -9.06 2.16
C PHE A 78 -3.09 -9.94 1.07
N LEU A 79 -4.06 -10.81 1.37
CA LEU A 79 -4.84 -11.48 0.35
C LEU A 79 -5.56 -10.47 -0.56
N VAL A 80 -6.21 -9.46 0.03
CA VAL A 80 -6.87 -8.39 -0.73
C VAL A 80 -5.84 -7.54 -1.50
N TYR A 81 -4.72 -7.24 -0.88
CA TYR A 81 -3.67 -6.45 -1.52
C TYR A 81 -3.01 -7.20 -2.68
N THR A 82 -2.73 -8.49 -2.52
CA THR A 82 -2.23 -9.34 -3.61
C THR A 82 -3.23 -9.42 -4.77
N ALA A 83 -4.53 -9.50 -4.47
CA ALA A 83 -5.57 -9.46 -5.49
C ALA A 83 -5.53 -8.16 -6.32
N SER A 84 -5.23 -7.01 -5.71
CA SER A 84 -5.07 -5.75 -6.44
C SER A 84 -3.89 -5.78 -7.42
N ALA A 85 -2.77 -6.40 -7.04
CA ALA A 85 -1.61 -6.56 -7.91
C ALA A 85 -1.91 -7.50 -9.09
N LEU A 86 -2.60 -8.62 -8.84
CA LEU A 86 -3.01 -9.53 -9.91
C LEU A 86 -4.03 -8.88 -10.87
N ALA A 87 -5.01 -8.14 -10.33
CA ALA A 87 -5.96 -7.38 -11.14
C ALA A 87 -5.25 -6.32 -12.00
N SER A 88 -4.22 -5.66 -11.46
CA SER A 88 -3.40 -4.69 -12.21
C SER A 88 -2.68 -5.36 -13.38
N GLY A 89 -2.08 -6.53 -13.16
CA GLY A 89 -1.46 -7.35 -14.21
C GLY A 89 -2.48 -7.79 -15.27
N GLY A 90 -3.65 -8.26 -14.85
CA GLY A 90 -4.75 -8.63 -15.75
C GLY A 90 -5.21 -7.46 -16.63
N LYS A 91 -5.44 -6.28 -16.05
CA LYS A 91 -5.83 -5.06 -16.78
C LYS A 91 -4.72 -4.59 -17.73
N LEU A 92 -3.44 -4.70 -17.32
CA LEU A 92 -2.30 -4.36 -18.18
C LEU A 92 -2.30 -5.24 -19.45
N PHE A 93 -2.33 -6.57 -19.30
CA PHE A 93 -2.32 -7.48 -20.43
C PHE A 93 -3.58 -7.37 -21.31
N HIS A 94 -4.76 -7.22 -20.68
CA HIS A 94 -6.01 -6.97 -21.40
C HIS A 94 -5.94 -5.70 -22.25
N THR A 95 -5.46 -4.59 -21.68
CA THR A 95 -5.39 -3.30 -22.38
C THR A 95 -4.40 -3.31 -23.54
N ILE A 96 -3.24 -4.00 -23.37
CA ILE A 96 -2.18 -4.01 -24.39
C ILE A 96 -2.50 -4.98 -25.53
N PHE A 97 -2.94 -6.19 -25.20
CA PHE A 97 -3.08 -7.29 -26.17
C PHE A 97 -4.52 -7.51 -26.64
N GLY A 98 -5.50 -6.83 -26.04
CA GLY A 98 -6.92 -7.01 -26.38
C GLY A 98 -7.47 -8.39 -26.06
N ILE A 99 -6.78 -9.20 -25.24
CA ILE A 99 -7.23 -10.52 -24.82
C ILE A 99 -8.27 -10.44 -23.71
N ASP A 100 -9.06 -11.49 -23.54
CA ASP A 100 -10.04 -11.57 -22.44
C ASP A 100 -9.38 -11.31 -21.07
N TYR A 101 -10.08 -10.58 -20.19
CA TYR A 101 -9.54 -10.19 -18.87
C TYR A 101 -9.16 -11.39 -18.01
N HIS A 102 -9.95 -12.45 -18.01
CA HIS A 102 -9.69 -13.63 -17.16
C HIS A 102 -8.45 -14.39 -17.65
N ILE A 103 -8.27 -14.48 -18.97
CA ILE A 103 -7.06 -15.06 -19.58
C ILE A 103 -5.85 -14.19 -19.21
N ALA A 104 -5.98 -12.87 -19.34
CA ALA A 104 -4.96 -11.90 -18.99
C ALA A 104 -4.58 -11.98 -17.51
N LEU A 105 -5.56 -12.12 -16.60
CA LEU A 105 -5.38 -12.30 -15.16
C LEU A 105 -4.58 -13.57 -14.84
N ILE A 106 -4.93 -14.69 -15.49
CA ILE A 106 -4.23 -15.97 -15.26
C ILE A 106 -2.79 -15.90 -15.78
N ILE A 107 -2.56 -15.31 -16.96
CA ILE A 107 -1.21 -15.12 -17.52
C ILE A 107 -0.38 -14.21 -16.58
N GLY A 108 -0.93 -13.07 -16.16
CA GLY A 108 -0.27 -12.16 -15.23
C GLY A 108 0.09 -12.83 -13.90
N ALA A 109 -0.84 -13.59 -13.35
CA ALA A 109 -0.59 -14.36 -12.12
C ALA A 109 0.51 -15.42 -12.32
N ALA A 110 0.52 -16.14 -13.45
CA ALA A 110 1.55 -17.13 -13.73
C ALA A 110 2.94 -16.50 -13.87
N VAL A 111 3.06 -15.33 -14.51
CA VAL A 111 4.31 -14.57 -14.63
C VAL A 111 4.81 -14.16 -13.22
N ILE A 112 3.94 -13.56 -12.41
CA ILE A 112 4.28 -13.12 -11.04
C ILE A 112 4.73 -14.31 -10.19
N LEU A 113 3.98 -15.41 -10.20
CA LEU A 113 4.32 -16.61 -9.42
C LEU A 113 5.66 -17.20 -9.84
N THR A 114 5.89 -17.34 -11.15
CA THR A 114 7.17 -17.88 -11.68
C THR A 114 8.35 -17.06 -11.17
N TYR A 115 8.24 -15.75 -11.23
CA TYR A 115 9.27 -14.83 -10.76
C TYR A 115 9.47 -14.95 -9.23
N THR A 116 8.39 -14.94 -8.45
CA THR A 116 8.45 -15.05 -6.98
C THR A 116 9.12 -16.36 -6.53
N PHE A 117 8.90 -17.47 -7.25
CA PHE A 117 9.55 -18.74 -6.93
C PHE A 117 11.05 -18.78 -7.21
N MET A 118 11.53 -17.99 -8.18
CA MET A 118 12.96 -17.94 -8.54
C MET A 118 13.77 -17.06 -7.61
N GLY A 119 13.12 -16.11 -6.89
CA GLY A 119 13.74 -15.14 -6.00
C GLY A 119 13.77 -15.57 -4.53
N GLY A 120 14.58 -14.86 -3.76
CA GLY A 120 14.56 -14.81 -2.30
C GLY A 120 14.63 -13.34 -1.88
N PHE A 121 14.60 -13.03 -0.59
CA PHE A 121 14.54 -11.65 -0.10
C PHE A 121 15.58 -10.71 -0.73
N LEU A 122 16.84 -11.15 -0.84
CA LEU A 122 17.90 -10.34 -1.45
C LEU A 122 17.71 -10.15 -2.96
N ALA A 123 17.28 -11.21 -3.65
CA ALA A 123 17.00 -11.14 -5.09
C ALA A 123 15.84 -10.18 -5.37
N VAL A 124 14.76 -10.28 -4.60
CA VAL A 124 13.60 -9.36 -4.68
C VAL A 124 14.05 -7.92 -4.45
N CYS A 125 14.83 -7.62 -3.40
CA CYS A 125 15.30 -6.26 -3.16
C CYS A 125 16.15 -5.69 -4.31
N THR A 126 16.99 -6.53 -4.94
CA THR A 126 17.83 -6.11 -6.07
C THR A 126 17.03 -5.85 -7.32
N THR A 127 16.10 -6.74 -7.65
CA THR A 127 15.20 -6.57 -8.79
C THR A 127 14.23 -5.40 -8.58
N ASP A 128 13.69 -5.21 -7.38
CA ASP A 128 12.86 -4.06 -7.02
C ASP A 128 13.58 -2.73 -7.31
N PHE A 129 14.89 -2.65 -7.03
CA PHE A 129 15.66 -1.45 -7.32
C PHE A 129 15.74 -1.15 -8.83
N VAL A 130 16.09 -2.15 -9.65
CA VAL A 130 16.18 -1.99 -11.12
C VAL A 130 14.80 -1.66 -11.71
N GLN A 131 13.78 -2.37 -11.27
CA GLN A 131 12.40 -2.16 -11.67
C GLN A 131 11.89 -0.77 -11.27
N GLY A 132 12.22 -0.33 -10.05
CA GLY A 132 11.91 1.01 -9.57
C GLY A 132 12.53 2.11 -10.42
N MET A 133 13.80 1.95 -10.84
CA MET A 133 14.45 2.90 -11.73
C MET A 133 13.77 2.99 -13.08
N LEU A 134 13.45 1.85 -13.71
CA LEU A 134 12.73 1.81 -14.97
C LEU A 134 11.36 2.50 -14.87
N MET A 135 10.63 2.19 -13.79
CA MET A 135 9.34 2.81 -13.50
C MET A 135 9.46 4.34 -13.34
N LEU A 136 10.45 4.82 -12.57
CA LEU A 136 10.65 6.26 -12.34
C LEU A 136 10.94 7.01 -13.65
N VAL A 137 11.79 6.44 -14.51
CA VAL A 137 12.08 7.02 -15.83
C VAL A 137 10.80 7.11 -16.66
N GLY A 138 9.98 6.05 -16.71
CA GLY A 138 8.70 6.08 -17.41
C GLY A 138 7.71 7.09 -16.85
N LEU A 139 7.57 7.13 -15.51
CA LEU A 139 6.67 8.07 -14.83
C LEU A 139 7.03 9.54 -15.10
N LEU A 140 8.30 9.87 -15.25
CA LEU A 140 8.74 11.21 -15.55
C LEU A 140 8.66 11.54 -17.06
N THR A 141 9.15 10.63 -17.90
CA THR A 141 9.32 10.89 -19.35
C THR A 141 7.97 10.97 -20.08
N VAL A 142 7.07 10.04 -19.81
CA VAL A 142 5.79 9.93 -20.55
C VAL A 142 4.93 11.20 -20.39
N PRO A 143 4.62 11.69 -19.17
CA PRO A 143 3.78 12.87 -19.04
C PRO A 143 4.47 14.16 -19.50
N ILE A 144 5.80 14.26 -19.40
CA ILE A 144 6.55 15.42 -19.93
C ILE A 144 6.39 15.50 -21.45
N ILE A 145 6.58 14.37 -22.15
CA ILE A 145 6.41 14.35 -23.62
C ILE A 145 4.94 14.61 -23.99
N ALA A 146 3.99 13.95 -23.32
CA ALA A 146 2.56 14.17 -23.57
C ALA A 146 2.16 15.64 -23.33
N PHE A 147 2.69 16.27 -22.29
CA PHE A 147 2.47 17.70 -22.03
C PHE A 147 3.04 18.57 -23.15
N ALA A 148 4.26 18.30 -23.59
CA ALA A 148 4.89 19.04 -24.68
C ALA A 148 4.05 19.00 -25.96
N LEU A 149 3.42 17.85 -26.25
CA LEU A 149 2.57 17.67 -27.43
C LEU A 149 1.25 18.46 -27.37
N VAL A 150 0.77 18.81 -26.18
CA VAL A 150 -0.52 19.54 -25.99
C VAL A 150 -0.37 20.92 -25.34
N SER A 151 0.84 21.37 -25.04
CA SER A 151 1.09 22.58 -24.25
C SER A 151 0.36 23.82 -24.78
N GLY A 152 0.33 24.03 -26.09
CA GLY A 152 -0.36 25.17 -26.71
C GLY A 152 -1.90 25.11 -26.69
N LYS A 153 -2.48 23.95 -26.37
CA LYS A 153 -3.94 23.71 -26.32
C LYS A 153 -4.39 23.14 -24.97
N PHE A 154 -3.52 23.10 -23.96
CA PHE A 154 -3.75 22.38 -22.71
C PHE A 154 -5.04 22.82 -22.01
N ALA A 155 -5.22 24.11 -21.76
CA ALA A 155 -6.42 24.65 -21.11
C ALA A 155 -7.68 24.38 -21.94
N ALA A 156 -7.62 24.65 -23.26
CA ALA A 156 -8.74 24.40 -24.17
C ALA A 156 -9.13 22.91 -24.21
N ASN A 157 -8.16 22.01 -24.19
CA ASN A 157 -8.40 20.58 -24.16
C ASN A 157 -9.09 20.14 -22.84
N ILE A 158 -8.70 20.73 -21.71
CA ILE A 158 -9.38 20.48 -20.41
C ILE A 158 -10.84 20.93 -20.48
N ASP A 159 -11.09 22.15 -20.95
CA ASP A 159 -12.46 22.69 -21.07
C ASP A 159 -13.30 21.87 -22.04
N HIS A 160 -12.72 21.41 -23.17
CA HIS A 160 -13.40 20.54 -24.12
C HIS A 160 -13.87 19.22 -23.47
N THR A 161 -13.17 18.72 -22.46
CA THR A 161 -13.60 17.50 -21.72
C THR A 161 -14.76 17.75 -20.75
N GLN A 162 -15.37 18.94 -20.75
CA GLN A 162 -16.52 19.32 -19.93
C GLN A 162 -16.32 19.06 -18.43
N VAL A 163 -15.15 19.40 -17.91
CA VAL A 163 -14.87 19.33 -16.48
C VAL A 163 -15.76 20.30 -15.71
N ALA A 164 -16.41 19.84 -14.67
CA ALA A 164 -17.24 20.69 -13.82
C ALA A 164 -16.43 21.85 -13.24
N GLY A 165 -16.81 23.08 -13.57
CA GLY A 165 -16.11 24.31 -13.19
C GLY A 165 -14.96 24.72 -14.12
N GLY A 166 -14.73 24.02 -15.24
CA GLY A 166 -13.75 24.36 -16.25
C GLY A 166 -12.29 24.20 -15.81
N TYR A 167 -11.39 24.75 -16.61
CA TYR A 167 -9.94 24.68 -16.39
C TYR A 167 -9.51 25.21 -15.01
N ASP A 168 -10.02 26.38 -14.60
CA ASP A 168 -9.62 27.00 -13.31
C ASP A 168 -10.01 26.14 -12.12
N ALA A 169 -11.24 25.61 -12.13
CA ALA A 169 -11.67 24.66 -11.11
C ALA A 169 -10.86 23.36 -11.20
N TYR A 170 -10.50 22.87 -12.34
CA TYR A 170 -9.65 21.70 -12.54
C TYR A 170 -8.24 21.88 -12.01
N MET A 171 -7.61 23.01 -12.13
CA MET A 171 -6.25 23.30 -11.63
C MET A 171 -6.20 23.73 -10.15
N ASN A 172 -7.33 24.02 -9.52
CA ASN A 172 -7.36 24.48 -8.13
C ASN A 172 -7.41 23.30 -7.13
N LEU A 173 -6.40 23.12 -6.29
CA LEU A 173 -6.24 22.03 -5.32
C LEU A 173 -7.39 21.93 -4.29
N PHE A 174 -8.06 23.03 -4.00
CA PHE A 174 -9.15 23.08 -3.01
C PHE A 174 -10.55 22.88 -3.58
N MET A 175 -10.65 22.58 -4.87
CA MET A 175 -11.94 22.37 -5.55
C MET A 175 -12.14 20.87 -5.90
N ASN A 176 -13.30 20.33 -5.79
CA ASN A 176 -13.68 18.96 -6.15
C ASN A 176 -14.93 18.97 -7.04
N GLY A 177 -14.77 18.71 -8.33
CA GLY A 177 -15.88 18.66 -9.27
C GLY A 177 -16.74 19.92 -9.28
N GLY A 178 -16.11 21.12 -9.29
CA GLY A 178 -16.78 22.41 -9.32
C GLY A 178 -17.24 22.94 -7.95
N ARG A 179 -17.04 22.20 -6.86
CA ARG A 179 -17.30 22.65 -5.48
C ARG A 179 -16.03 22.66 -4.61
N PRO A 180 -15.97 23.50 -3.56
CA PRO A 180 -14.90 23.41 -2.57
C PRO A 180 -14.85 22.05 -1.85
N TYR A 181 -13.65 21.58 -1.53
CA TYR A 181 -13.48 20.45 -0.61
C TYR A 181 -13.98 20.79 0.79
N LYS A 182 -14.66 19.84 1.43
CA LYS A 182 -14.89 19.91 2.87
C LYS A 182 -13.61 19.56 3.62
N PHE A 183 -13.38 20.17 4.77
CA PHE A 183 -12.20 19.88 5.61
C PHE A 183 -12.03 18.38 5.90
N VAL A 184 -13.15 17.70 6.22
CA VAL A 184 -13.15 16.25 6.51
C VAL A 184 -12.71 15.42 5.29
N GLU A 185 -13.06 15.84 4.06
CA GLU A 185 -12.63 15.16 2.83
C GLU A 185 -11.11 15.27 2.64
N ILE A 186 -10.53 16.45 2.91
CA ILE A 186 -9.08 16.68 2.86
C ILE A 186 -8.39 15.82 3.93
N LEU A 187 -8.88 15.87 5.17
CA LEU A 187 -8.32 15.10 6.27
C LEU A 187 -8.38 13.58 5.99
N SER A 188 -9.48 13.13 5.42
CA SER A 188 -9.69 11.74 5.01
C SER A 188 -8.68 11.28 3.96
N GLN A 189 -8.33 12.13 3.00
CA GLN A 189 -7.33 11.85 1.97
C GLN A 189 -5.90 11.91 2.54
N LEU A 190 -5.60 12.89 3.39
CA LEU A 190 -4.30 12.96 4.08
C LEU A 190 -4.04 11.75 4.97
N ALA A 191 -5.09 11.14 5.50
CA ALA A 191 -4.99 9.96 6.36
C ALA A 191 -4.31 8.75 5.69
N TRP A 192 -4.22 8.70 4.34
CA TRP A 192 -3.44 7.67 3.65
C TRP A 192 -2.00 7.57 4.16
N GLY A 193 -1.40 8.69 4.58
CA GLY A 193 -0.07 8.73 5.16
C GLY A 193 0.07 7.94 6.46
N LEU A 194 -0.99 7.83 7.25
CA LEU A 194 -1.00 7.05 8.50
C LEU A 194 -0.74 5.56 8.26
N GLY A 195 -1.10 5.05 7.08
CA GLY A 195 -0.88 3.66 6.72
C GLY A 195 0.59 3.22 6.76
N TYR A 196 1.53 4.12 6.44
CA TYR A 196 2.96 3.77 6.43
C TYR A 196 3.46 3.22 7.77
N CYS A 197 2.93 3.72 8.88
CA CYS A 197 3.31 3.26 10.22
C CYS A 197 2.87 1.81 10.52
N GLY A 198 1.92 1.28 9.75
CA GLY A 198 1.34 -0.05 9.96
C GLY A 198 1.62 -1.06 8.85
N MET A 199 2.41 -0.73 7.81
CA MET A 199 2.67 -1.61 6.68
C MET A 199 3.79 -2.62 6.94
N PRO A 200 3.50 -3.91 7.15
CA PRO A 200 4.51 -4.91 7.51
C PRO A 200 5.66 -5.00 6.51
N HIS A 201 5.38 -5.01 5.20
CA HIS A 201 6.40 -5.11 4.15
C HIS A 201 7.34 -3.90 4.08
N ILE A 202 6.92 -2.73 4.57
CA ILE A 202 7.75 -1.53 4.68
C ILE A 202 8.58 -1.60 5.96
N LEU A 203 7.94 -1.90 7.09
CA LEU A 203 8.57 -1.93 8.41
C LEU A 203 9.67 -3.01 8.50
N ILE A 204 9.46 -4.17 7.89
CA ILE A 204 10.46 -5.25 7.83
C ILE A 204 11.75 -4.77 7.15
N ARG A 205 11.66 -3.88 6.16
CA ARG A 205 12.85 -3.32 5.50
C ARG A 205 13.69 -2.47 6.45
N PHE A 206 13.06 -1.72 7.36
CA PHE A 206 13.80 -1.00 8.42
C PHE A 206 14.44 -1.96 9.41
N MET A 207 13.74 -3.02 9.80
CA MET A 207 14.24 -4.05 10.71
C MET A 207 15.43 -4.81 10.12
N ALA A 208 15.48 -5.01 8.80
CA ALA A 208 16.53 -5.75 8.10
C ALA A 208 17.81 -4.96 7.79
N VAL A 209 17.82 -3.63 7.98
CA VAL A 209 19.01 -2.81 7.71
C VAL A 209 20.15 -3.21 8.65
N LYS A 210 21.36 -3.32 8.11
CA LYS A 210 22.53 -3.76 8.86
C LYS A 210 22.99 -2.73 9.90
N ASP A 211 23.03 -1.46 9.53
CA ASP A 211 23.64 -0.37 10.29
C ASP A 211 22.72 0.86 10.28
N GLU A 212 22.61 1.55 11.40
CA GLU A 212 21.80 2.77 11.54
C GLU A 212 22.26 3.90 10.59
N LYS A 213 23.56 3.97 10.28
CA LYS A 213 24.10 4.96 9.32
C LYS A 213 23.55 4.77 7.91
N GLU A 214 23.27 3.53 7.52
CA GLU A 214 22.64 3.23 6.23
C GLU A 214 21.18 3.72 6.18
N LEU A 215 20.46 3.73 7.30
CA LEU A 215 19.10 4.29 7.37
C LEU A 215 19.05 5.77 6.99
N LYS A 216 20.05 6.57 7.39
CA LYS A 216 20.09 7.99 7.05
C LYS A 216 20.27 8.22 5.55
N LYS A 217 21.13 7.44 4.89
CA LYS A 217 21.29 7.50 3.42
C LYS A 217 20.03 7.01 2.71
N SER A 218 19.50 5.88 3.15
CA SER A 218 18.29 5.27 2.60
C SER A 218 17.07 6.19 2.73
N SER A 219 16.96 6.94 3.85
CA SER A 219 15.84 7.88 4.05
C SER A 219 15.85 9.02 3.02
N VAL A 220 17.02 9.60 2.71
CA VAL A 220 17.14 10.65 1.70
C VAL A 220 16.72 10.12 0.33
N ILE A 221 17.24 8.95 -0.06
CA ILE A 221 16.92 8.33 -1.35
C ILE A 221 15.41 8.02 -1.43
N ALA A 222 14.86 7.36 -0.39
CA ALA A 222 13.45 6.95 -0.38
C ALA A 222 12.48 8.13 -0.37
N ILE A 223 12.77 9.18 0.41
CA ILE A 223 11.93 10.38 0.47
C ILE A 223 11.97 11.12 -0.87
N SER A 224 13.16 11.30 -1.46
CA SER A 224 13.32 11.96 -2.77
C SER A 224 12.61 11.16 -3.87
N TRP A 225 12.79 9.84 -3.88
CA TRP A 225 12.13 8.97 -4.86
C TRP A 225 10.60 9.01 -4.71
N CYS A 226 10.09 8.95 -3.48
CA CYS A 226 8.66 9.04 -3.19
C CYS A 226 8.09 10.39 -3.66
N PHE A 227 8.77 11.50 -3.38
CA PHE A 227 8.37 12.83 -3.85
C PHE A 227 8.26 12.88 -5.37
N LEU A 228 9.31 12.48 -6.07
CA LEU A 228 9.35 12.51 -7.55
C LEU A 228 8.26 11.61 -8.15
N SER A 229 8.08 10.42 -7.62
CA SER A 229 7.07 9.47 -8.12
C SER A 229 5.65 9.97 -7.91
N LEU A 230 5.34 10.53 -6.73
CA LEU A 230 4.00 11.07 -6.45
C LEU A 230 3.68 12.31 -7.27
N VAL A 231 4.64 13.21 -7.44
CA VAL A 231 4.48 14.38 -8.33
C VAL A 231 4.24 13.94 -9.76
N ALA A 232 5.04 12.99 -10.26
CA ALA A 232 4.88 12.46 -11.61
C ALA A 232 3.52 11.75 -11.79
N ALA A 233 3.06 10.97 -10.81
CA ALA A 233 1.75 10.32 -10.86
C ALA A 233 0.60 11.32 -10.91
N CYS A 234 0.64 12.39 -10.10
CA CYS A 234 -0.33 13.48 -10.19
C CYS A 234 -0.28 14.17 -11.55
N PHE A 235 0.92 14.39 -12.09
CA PHE A 235 1.11 15.02 -13.39
C PHE A 235 0.59 14.16 -14.54
N ILE A 236 0.76 12.82 -14.48
CA ILE A 236 0.13 11.86 -15.41
C ILE A 236 -1.39 12.07 -15.45
N GLY A 237 -2.01 12.17 -14.28
CA GLY A 237 -3.45 12.37 -14.20
C GLY A 237 -3.92 13.71 -14.81
N ILE A 238 -3.19 14.79 -14.52
CA ILE A 238 -3.49 16.13 -15.04
C ILE A 238 -3.31 16.17 -16.55
N VAL A 239 -2.16 15.71 -17.03
CA VAL A 239 -1.81 15.74 -18.47
C VAL A 239 -2.63 14.73 -19.27
N GLY A 240 -2.85 13.53 -18.70
CA GLY A 240 -3.57 12.46 -19.38
C GLY A 240 -4.96 12.88 -19.85
N ARG A 241 -5.68 13.68 -19.06
CA ARG A 241 -7.00 14.18 -19.45
C ARG A 241 -6.93 15.14 -20.65
N ALA A 242 -5.98 16.06 -20.66
CA ALA A 242 -5.81 17.00 -21.78
C ALA A 242 -5.25 16.31 -23.03
N TYR A 243 -4.41 15.31 -22.85
CA TYR A 243 -3.77 14.57 -23.94
C TYR A 243 -4.73 13.58 -24.62
N LEU A 244 -5.63 12.97 -23.85
CA LEU A 244 -6.62 12.00 -24.33
C LEU A 244 -7.98 12.64 -24.61
N VAL A 245 -8.01 13.92 -25.01
CA VAL A 245 -9.24 14.69 -25.24
C VAL A 245 -10.22 14.02 -26.21
N ASP A 246 -9.72 13.35 -27.25
CA ASP A 246 -10.53 12.63 -28.24
C ASP A 246 -11.04 11.26 -27.74
N ASN A 247 -10.52 10.77 -26.64
CA ASN A 247 -10.87 9.48 -26.04
C ASN A 247 -10.79 9.59 -24.52
N VAL A 248 -11.69 10.37 -23.93
CA VAL A 248 -11.75 10.57 -22.48
C VAL A 248 -12.13 9.25 -21.81
N LEU A 249 -11.18 8.72 -21.01
CA LEU A 249 -11.39 7.48 -20.28
C LEU A 249 -12.41 7.69 -19.16
N THR A 250 -13.35 6.77 -19.00
CA THR A 250 -14.41 6.82 -18.00
C THR A 250 -14.50 5.52 -17.21
N GLY A 251 -15.04 5.58 -16.00
CA GLY A 251 -15.24 4.39 -15.16
C GLY A 251 -13.91 3.65 -14.87
N GLY A 252 -13.94 2.33 -14.95
CA GLY A 252 -12.77 1.47 -14.71
C GLY A 252 -11.61 1.70 -15.70
N GLN A 253 -11.88 2.28 -16.88
CA GLN A 253 -10.84 2.61 -17.86
C GLN A 253 -9.87 3.69 -17.39
N THR A 254 -10.25 4.52 -16.42
CA THR A 254 -9.37 5.57 -15.89
C THR A 254 -8.11 4.99 -15.23
N GLU A 255 -8.15 3.77 -14.74
CA GLU A 255 -6.99 3.08 -14.17
C GLU A 255 -5.94 2.70 -15.23
N SER A 256 -6.28 2.72 -16.53
CA SER A 256 -5.37 2.45 -17.64
C SER A 256 -4.79 3.70 -18.32
N VAL A 257 -5.01 4.91 -17.77
CA VAL A 257 -4.58 6.18 -18.38
C VAL A 257 -3.10 6.18 -18.75
N PHE A 258 -2.24 5.71 -17.86
CA PHE A 258 -0.79 5.70 -18.08
C PHE A 258 -0.41 4.74 -19.22
N ILE A 259 -1.04 3.57 -19.28
CA ILE A 259 -0.85 2.57 -20.34
C ILE A 259 -1.24 3.19 -21.69
N THR A 260 -2.42 3.82 -21.75
CA THR A 260 -2.95 4.46 -22.97
C THR A 260 -2.07 5.64 -23.41
N MET A 261 -1.54 6.41 -22.45
CA MET A 261 -0.59 7.49 -22.76
C MET A 261 0.70 6.96 -23.37
N ILE A 262 1.29 5.89 -22.80
CA ILE A 262 2.50 5.26 -23.33
C ILE A 262 2.28 4.80 -24.77
N GLU A 263 1.21 4.04 -25.00
CA GLU A 263 0.87 3.56 -26.35
C GLU A 263 0.75 4.72 -27.33
N ARG A 264 -0.06 5.75 -26.99
CA ARG A 264 -0.33 6.87 -27.90
C ARG A 264 0.91 7.72 -28.17
N VAL A 265 1.71 8.02 -27.13
CA VAL A 265 2.94 8.82 -27.26
C VAL A 265 3.96 8.09 -28.14
N PHE A 266 4.29 6.86 -27.83
CA PHE A 266 5.42 6.19 -28.46
C PHE A 266 5.04 5.46 -29.75
N THR A 267 3.81 4.99 -29.91
CA THR A 267 3.37 4.29 -31.13
C THR A 267 2.81 5.27 -32.16
N LYS A 268 1.89 6.18 -31.74
CA LYS A 268 1.17 7.04 -32.71
C LYS A 268 1.88 8.38 -32.98
N ASN A 269 2.43 9.03 -31.94
CA ASN A 269 3.01 10.38 -32.11
C ASN A 269 4.49 10.36 -32.48
N ILE A 270 5.31 9.51 -31.82
CA ILE A 270 6.77 9.50 -32.02
C ILE A 270 7.19 8.39 -33.02
N GLY A 271 6.44 7.30 -33.11
CA GLY A 271 6.75 6.19 -34.03
C GLY A 271 7.87 5.28 -33.55
N ILE A 272 8.11 5.18 -32.22
CA ILE A 272 9.12 4.31 -31.60
C ILE A 272 8.44 3.34 -30.63
N PRO A 273 7.67 2.34 -31.13
CA PRO A 273 6.88 1.44 -30.28
C PRO A 273 7.74 0.61 -29.32
N PHE A 274 9.01 0.35 -29.66
CA PHE A 274 9.94 -0.36 -28.78
C PHE A 274 10.15 0.33 -27.44
N VAL A 275 10.29 1.66 -27.43
CA VAL A 275 10.42 2.43 -26.19
C VAL A 275 9.12 2.41 -25.39
N GLY A 276 7.98 2.47 -26.07
CA GLY A 276 6.68 2.26 -25.43
C GLY A 276 6.60 0.90 -24.72
N GLY A 277 7.01 -0.16 -25.40
CA GLY A 277 7.09 -1.51 -24.81
C GLY A 277 7.99 -1.57 -23.58
N LEU A 278 9.13 -0.88 -23.59
CA LEU A 278 10.02 -0.82 -22.42
C LEU A 278 9.35 -0.15 -21.20
N PHE A 279 8.58 0.92 -21.39
CA PHE A 279 7.84 1.56 -20.31
C PHE A 279 6.64 0.72 -19.83
N LEU A 280 6.00 -0.04 -20.71
CA LEU A 280 4.98 -1.01 -20.31
C LEU A 280 5.58 -2.16 -19.48
N CYS A 281 6.79 -2.61 -19.81
CA CYS A 281 7.56 -3.52 -18.95
C CYS A 281 7.86 -2.89 -17.57
N GLY A 282 8.07 -1.57 -17.51
CA GLY A 282 8.22 -0.84 -16.24
C GLY A 282 6.96 -0.90 -15.35
N ILE A 283 5.77 -0.83 -15.95
CA ILE A 283 4.50 -1.01 -15.22
C ILE A 283 4.40 -2.43 -14.66
N LEU A 284 4.66 -3.45 -15.50
CA LEU A 284 4.67 -4.84 -15.07
C LEU A 284 5.67 -5.07 -13.94
N ALA A 285 6.87 -4.49 -14.06
CA ALA A 285 7.91 -4.55 -13.06
C ALA A 285 7.44 -3.98 -11.70
N ALA A 286 6.75 -2.84 -11.70
CA ALA A 286 6.18 -2.26 -10.49
C ALA A 286 5.11 -3.16 -9.84
N ILE A 287 4.25 -3.79 -10.65
CA ILE A 287 3.25 -4.75 -10.18
C ILE A 287 3.95 -5.96 -9.54
N MET A 288 4.97 -6.51 -10.21
CA MET A 288 5.71 -7.68 -9.74
C MET A 288 6.41 -7.42 -8.40
N SER A 289 7.13 -6.31 -8.26
CA SER A 289 7.85 -5.97 -7.04
C SER A 289 6.92 -5.81 -5.82
N THR A 290 5.72 -5.30 -6.07
CA THR A 290 4.70 -5.15 -5.04
C THR A 290 4.10 -6.52 -4.65
N ALA A 291 3.70 -7.32 -5.65
CA ALA A 291 3.12 -8.64 -5.44
C ALA A 291 4.09 -9.58 -4.70
N ASP A 292 5.37 -9.59 -5.08
CA ASP A 292 6.39 -10.41 -4.43
C ASP A 292 6.53 -10.08 -2.95
N SER A 293 6.63 -8.79 -2.63
CA SER A 293 6.74 -8.34 -1.24
C SER A 293 5.53 -8.77 -0.40
N GLN A 294 4.33 -8.70 -0.96
CA GLN A 294 3.08 -9.10 -0.31
C GLN A 294 3.00 -10.61 -0.12
N LEU A 295 3.29 -11.38 -1.16
CA LEU A 295 3.32 -12.84 -1.13
C LEU A 295 4.33 -13.37 -0.13
N LEU A 296 5.55 -12.80 -0.08
CA LEU A 296 6.60 -13.20 0.85
C LEU A 296 6.22 -12.92 2.30
N VAL A 297 5.63 -11.76 2.61
CA VAL A 297 5.17 -11.44 3.98
C VAL A 297 4.05 -12.40 4.39
N CYS A 298 3.05 -12.60 3.54
CA CYS A 298 1.95 -13.52 3.81
C CYS A 298 2.47 -14.96 4.03
N ALA A 299 3.36 -15.42 3.16
CA ALA A 299 3.94 -16.75 3.26
C ALA A 299 4.85 -16.92 4.50
N SER A 300 5.55 -15.85 4.90
CA SER A 300 6.35 -15.84 6.13
C SER A 300 5.47 -15.93 7.38
N SER A 301 4.37 -15.18 7.41
CA SER A 301 3.40 -15.24 8.51
C SER A 301 2.79 -16.65 8.67
N VAL A 302 2.48 -17.32 7.56
CA VAL A 302 1.99 -18.72 7.64
C VAL A 302 3.10 -19.69 8.03
N SER A 303 4.26 -19.63 7.38
CA SER A 303 5.30 -20.65 7.53
C SER A 303 6.14 -20.51 8.80
N LYS A 304 6.51 -19.28 9.17
CA LYS A 304 7.31 -19.01 10.38
C LYS A 304 6.43 -18.76 11.58
N ASP A 305 5.51 -17.76 11.47
CA ASP A 305 4.79 -17.29 12.64
C ASP A 305 3.71 -18.29 13.08
N ILE A 306 3.01 -18.98 12.14
CA ILE A 306 1.99 -19.97 12.48
C ILE A 306 2.57 -21.39 12.50
N TYR A 307 3.07 -21.88 11.36
CA TYR A 307 3.46 -23.30 11.23
C TYR A 307 4.60 -23.69 12.18
N LYS A 308 5.74 -22.96 12.14
CA LYS A 308 6.90 -23.24 13.00
C LYS A 308 6.60 -22.98 14.46
N SER A 309 5.82 -21.94 14.80
CA SER A 309 5.56 -21.56 16.18
C SER A 309 4.56 -22.46 16.90
N PHE A 310 3.54 -22.99 16.19
CA PHE A 310 2.44 -23.75 16.80
C PHE A 310 2.33 -25.20 16.36
N ILE A 311 2.65 -25.52 15.08
CA ILE A 311 2.40 -26.86 14.52
C ILE A 311 3.65 -27.72 14.60
N ARG A 312 4.81 -27.20 14.18
CA ARG A 312 6.08 -27.96 14.14
C ARG A 312 7.24 -27.08 14.57
N LYS A 313 7.49 -27.04 15.87
CA LYS A 313 8.59 -26.25 16.48
C LYS A 313 9.97 -26.70 16.05
N ASP A 314 10.11 -27.96 15.69
CA ASP A 314 11.32 -28.63 15.20
C ASP A 314 11.48 -28.64 13.69
N ALA A 315 10.64 -27.86 12.95
CA ALA A 315 10.70 -27.80 11.49
C ALA A 315 12.05 -27.27 11.02
N ASP A 316 12.70 -28.04 10.16
CA ASP A 316 13.92 -27.64 9.47
C ASP A 316 13.63 -26.62 8.35
N ASP A 317 14.67 -25.96 7.86
CA ASP A 317 14.55 -24.93 6.84
C ASP A 317 13.94 -25.44 5.52
N LYS A 318 14.17 -26.74 5.18
CA LYS A 318 13.59 -27.35 3.98
C LYS A 318 12.07 -27.47 4.10
N ARG A 319 11.56 -27.84 5.27
CA ARG A 319 10.11 -27.90 5.53
C ARG A 319 9.49 -26.52 5.54
N ILE A 320 10.12 -25.55 6.21
CA ILE A 320 9.66 -24.16 6.22
C ILE A 320 9.57 -23.63 4.79
N MET A 321 10.60 -23.85 3.98
CA MET A 321 10.61 -23.46 2.56
C MET A 321 9.49 -24.13 1.76
N LYS A 322 9.20 -25.42 2.02
CA LYS A 322 8.08 -26.13 1.37
C LYS A 322 6.73 -25.52 1.75
N VAL A 323 6.52 -25.23 3.04
CA VAL A 323 5.28 -24.57 3.50
C VAL A 323 5.15 -23.18 2.89
N THR A 324 6.24 -22.41 2.87
CA THR A 324 6.29 -21.08 2.23
C THR A 324 5.82 -21.14 0.76
N ARG A 325 6.38 -22.08 -0.02
CA ARG A 325 6.01 -22.23 -1.44
C ARG A 325 4.54 -22.63 -1.63
N ILE A 326 4.05 -23.56 -0.83
CA ILE A 326 2.62 -23.96 -0.87
C ILE A 326 1.74 -22.76 -0.52
N THR A 327 2.11 -22.00 0.51
CA THR A 327 1.35 -20.82 0.94
C THR A 327 1.29 -19.77 -0.18
N VAL A 328 2.40 -19.50 -0.87
CA VAL A 328 2.42 -18.57 -2.03
C VAL A 328 1.39 -18.98 -3.09
N ILE A 329 1.34 -20.28 -3.42
CA ILE A 329 0.36 -20.79 -4.41
C ILE A 329 -1.07 -20.61 -3.89
N VAL A 330 -1.35 -20.98 -2.65
CA VAL A 330 -2.70 -20.88 -2.06
C VAL A 330 -3.15 -19.42 -2.00
N VAL A 331 -2.28 -18.53 -1.54
CA VAL A 331 -2.57 -17.08 -1.49
C VAL A 331 -2.87 -16.54 -2.89
N ALA A 332 -2.07 -16.91 -3.89
CA ALA A 332 -2.29 -16.47 -5.26
C ALA A 332 -3.61 -17.00 -5.84
N LEU A 333 -3.97 -18.26 -5.59
CA LEU A 333 -5.25 -18.81 -6.03
C LEU A 333 -6.44 -18.08 -5.41
N ILE A 334 -6.39 -17.79 -4.11
CA ILE A 334 -7.44 -17.00 -3.44
C ILE A 334 -7.48 -15.57 -3.99
N ALA A 335 -6.31 -14.96 -4.22
CA ALA A 335 -6.21 -13.61 -4.78
C ALA A 335 -6.77 -13.52 -6.21
N ILE A 336 -6.59 -14.56 -7.04
CA ILE A 336 -7.23 -14.66 -8.37
C ILE A 336 -8.76 -14.67 -8.24
N VAL A 337 -9.32 -15.41 -7.28
CA VAL A 337 -10.77 -15.43 -7.05
C VAL A 337 -11.28 -14.04 -6.62
N ILE A 338 -10.55 -13.32 -5.77
CA ILE A 338 -10.92 -11.96 -5.34
C ILE A 338 -10.83 -10.97 -6.53
N ALA A 339 -9.82 -11.13 -7.39
CA ALA A 339 -9.57 -10.29 -8.57
C ALA A 339 -10.42 -10.69 -9.80
N TRP A 340 -11.32 -11.69 -9.68
CA TRP A 340 -12.02 -12.26 -10.83
C TRP A 340 -12.97 -11.29 -11.54
N ASP A 341 -13.56 -10.33 -10.81
CA ASP A 341 -14.45 -9.33 -11.40
C ASP A 341 -13.62 -8.24 -12.14
N PRO A 342 -13.75 -8.12 -13.48
CA PRO A 342 -13.02 -7.11 -14.26
C PRO A 342 -13.42 -5.68 -13.93
N GLU A 343 -14.61 -5.47 -13.35
CA GLU A 343 -15.09 -4.15 -12.90
C GLU A 343 -14.59 -3.79 -11.50
N SER A 344 -13.89 -4.69 -10.82
CA SER A 344 -13.31 -4.38 -9.51
C SER A 344 -12.25 -3.28 -9.64
N SER A 345 -12.35 -2.25 -8.77
CA SER A 345 -11.38 -1.16 -8.74
C SER A 345 -10.07 -1.61 -8.07
N ILE A 346 -8.96 -1.47 -8.78
CA ILE A 346 -7.62 -1.70 -8.23
C ILE A 346 -7.41 -0.78 -7.03
N MET A 347 -7.73 0.51 -7.18
CA MET A 347 -7.61 1.49 -6.10
C MET A 347 -8.49 1.14 -4.89
N GLY A 348 -9.68 0.55 -5.12
CA GLY A 348 -10.55 0.07 -4.05
C GLY A 348 -9.91 -1.06 -3.25
N LEU A 349 -9.35 -2.07 -3.92
CA LEU A 349 -8.67 -3.19 -3.26
C LEU A 349 -7.43 -2.73 -2.48
N VAL A 350 -6.63 -1.83 -3.07
CA VAL A 350 -5.48 -1.20 -2.39
C VAL A 350 -5.93 -0.43 -1.16
N SER A 351 -6.97 0.39 -1.30
CA SER A 351 -7.53 1.19 -0.21
C SER A 351 -7.95 0.34 0.98
N ASP A 352 -8.69 -0.74 0.73
CA ASP A 352 -9.18 -1.65 1.76
C ASP A 352 -8.02 -2.32 2.53
N ALA A 353 -7.03 -2.83 1.80
CA ALA A 353 -5.86 -3.47 2.41
C ALA A 353 -4.97 -2.47 3.17
N TRP A 354 -4.76 -1.29 2.59
CA TRP A 354 -3.99 -0.20 3.20
C TRP A 354 -4.64 0.30 4.49
N ALA A 355 -5.96 0.47 4.47
CA ALA A 355 -6.72 0.85 5.66
C ALA A 355 -6.65 -0.22 6.75
N GLY A 356 -6.85 -1.49 6.39
CA GLY A 356 -6.86 -2.58 7.34
C GLY A 356 -5.53 -2.76 8.07
N LEU A 357 -4.42 -2.81 7.33
CA LEU A 357 -3.09 -2.93 7.91
C LEU A 357 -2.68 -1.66 8.67
N GLY A 358 -2.92 -0.48 8.09
CA GLY A 358 -2.60 0.81 8.70
C GLY A 358 -3.33 1.05 10.01
N SER A 359 -4.63 0.72 10.06
CA SER A 359 -5.45 0.87 11.27
C SER A 359 -5.11 -0.15 12.36
N ALA A 360 -4.79 -1.39 11.97
CA ALA A 360 -4.45 -2.43 12.92
C ALA A 360 -3.07 -2.21 13.53
N PHE A 361 -2.05 -2.03 12.69
CA PHE A 361 -0.67 -2.00 13.13
C PHE A 361 -0.12 -0.60 13.40
N GLY A 362 -0.60 0.44 12.71
CA GLY A 362 -0.09 1.80 12.87
C GLY A 362 -0.07 2.28 14.33
N PRO A 363 -1.22 2.34 15.02
CA PRO A 363 -1.28 2.70 16.43
C PRO A 363 -0.50 1.75 17.32
N ALA A 364 -0.54 0.44 17.05
CA ALA A 364 0.19 -0.57 17.81
C ALA A 364 1.71 -0.34 17.77
N ILE A 365 2.26 -0.06 16.58
CA ILE A 365 3.69 0.20 16.38
C ILE A 365 4.09 1.55 16.98
N VAL A 366 3.31 2.61 16.73
CA VAL A 366 3.59 3.94 17.31
C VAL A 366 3.64 3.86 18.85
N LEU A 367 2.64 3.24 19.47
CA LEU A 367 2.63 3.11 20.93
C LEU A 367 3.71 2.15 21.43
N ALA A 368 3.99 1.05 20.75
CA ALA A 368 5.06 0.13 21.12
C ALA A 368 6.44 0.81 21.12
N LEU A 369 6.67 1.74 20.17
CA LEU A 369 7.94 2.43 20.00
C LEU A 369 8.08 3.67 20.91
N PHE A 370 6.99 4.42 21.14
CA PHE A 370 7.08 5.75 21.76
C PHE A 370 6.39 5.88 23.12
N TRP A 371 5.67 4.84 23.56
CA TRP A 371 4.96 4.92 24.84
C TRP A 371 5.30 3.74 25.76
N LYS A 372 6.09 4.02 26.80
CA LYS A 372 6.56 2.99 27.73
C LYS A 372 5.45 2.28 28.53
N ARG A 373 4.26 2.90 28.62
CA ARG A 373 3.10 2.34 29.32
C ARG A 373 2.32 1.33 28.45
N ALA A 374 2.57 1.29 27.13
CA ALA A 374 1.95 0.31 26.23
C ALA A 374 2.18 -1.12 26.74
N ASN A 375 1.14 -1.92 26.69
CA ASN A 375 1.18 -3.31 27.16
C ASN A 375 0.50 -4.27 26.19
N MET A 376 0.69 -5.57 26.40
CA MET A 376 0.17 -6.63 25.52
C MET A 376 -1.37 -6.58 25.38
N PRO A 377 -2.20 -6.48 26.45
CA PRO A 377 -3.65 -6.43 26.28
C PRO A 377 -4.13 -5.24 25.44
N GLY A 378 -3.57 -4.05 25.69
CA GLY A 378 -3.90 -2.85 24.92
C GLY A 378 -3.58 -3.00 23.45
N THR A 379 -2.40 -3.55 23.14
CA THR A 379 -1.93 -3.77 21.77
C THR A 379 -2.81 -4.81 21.04
N VAL A 380 -3.18 -5.92 21.69
CA VAL A 380 -4.08 -6.94 21.14
C VAL A 380 -5.43 -6.33 20.76
N VAL A 381 -6.06 -5.64 21.72
CA VAL A 381 -7.40 -5.07 21.48
C VAL A 381 -7.33 -3.93 20.46
N GLY A 382 -6.25 -3.14 20.45
CA GLY A 382 -6.01 -2.11 19.45
C GLY A 382 -5.92 -2.67 18.03
N ILE A 383 -5.13 -3.73 17.81
CA ILE A 383 -5.00 -4.40 16.50
C ILE A 383 -6.36 -4.93 16.02
N ILE A 384 -7.09 -5.63 16.89
CA ILE A 384 -8.41 -6.18 16.57
C ILE A 384 -9.38 -5.06 16.23
N THR A 385 -9.43 -4.01 17.04
CA THR A 385 -10.32 -2.86 16.82
C THR A 385 -10.02 -2.19 15.50
N GLY A 386 -8.75 -1.92 15.18
CA GLY A 386 -8.36 -1.29 13.94
C GLY A 386 -8.79 -2.08 12.71
N GLY A 387 -8.48 -3.38 12.68
CA GLY A 387 -8.86 -4.27 11.58
C GLY A 387 -10.38 -4.43 11.42
N LEU A 388 -11.10 -4.67 12.52
CA LEU A 388 -12.56 -4.81 12.51
C LEU A 388 -13.27 -3.52 12.12
N THR A 389 -12.77 -2.35 12.56
CA THR A 389 -13.37 -1.07 12.19
C THR A 389 -13.38 -0.89 10.67
N VAL A 390 -12.29 -1.23 9.99
CA VAL A 390 -12.23 -1.13 8.53
C VAL A 390 -13.24 -2.07 7.87
N LEU A 391 -13.32 -3.32 8.32
CA LEU A 391 -14.28 -4.30 7.77
C LEU A 391 -15.73 -3.85 7.98
N ILE A 392 -16.06 -3.33 9.16
CA ILE A 392 -17.41 -2.83 9.47
C ILE A 392 -17.70 -1.58 8.64
N TRP A 393 -16.76 -0.64 8.56
CA TRP A 393 -16.92 0.65 7.91
C TRP A 393 -17.20 0.54 6.42
N ASP A 394 -16.44 -0.35 5.75
CA ASP A 394 -16.45 -0.48 4.29
C ASP A 394 -17.44 -1.52 3.78
N TYR A 395 -17.80 -2.53 4.61
CA TYR A 395 -18.54 -3.70 4.11
C TYR A 395 -19.90 -3.93 4.74
N ILE A 396 -20.14 -3.44 5.98
CA ILE A 396 -21.42 -3.68 6.65
C ILE A 396 -22.39 -2.52 6.40
N PRO A 397 -23.57 -2.78 5.77
CA PRO A 397 -24.58 -1.76 5.54
C PRO A 397 -25.35 -1.48 6.85
N LEU A 398 -24.95 -0.45 7.58
CA LEU A 398 -25.55 -0.09 8.87
C LEU A 398 -26.60 1.03 8.76
N MET A 399 -26.44 1.98 7.84
CA MET A 399 -27.30 3.16 7.74
C MET A 399 -28.13 3.16 6.45
N GLY A 400 -29.38 2.79 6.55
CA GLY A 400 -30.31 2.80 5.40
C GLY A 400 -29.87 1.91 4.24
N GLY A 401 -29.24 0.76 4.53
CA GLY A 401 -28.71 -0.16 3.51
C GLY A 401 -27.40 0.29 2.86
N LYS A 402 -26.78 1.35 3.37
CA LYS A 402 -25.47 1.85 2.91
C LYS A 402 -24.39 1.62 3.96
N THR A 403 -23.14 1.45 3.53
CA THR A 403 -22.00 1.36 4.43
C THR A 403 -21.65 2.73 5.03
N LEU A 404 -20.92 2.74 6.14
CA LEU A 404 -20.48 3.99 6.77
C LEU A 404 -19.54 4.79 5.86
N ALA A 405 -18.68 4.13 5.10
CA ALA A 405 -17.82 4.78 4.12
C ALA A 405 -18.62 5.57 3.07
N VAL A 406 -19.69 4.96 2.54
CA VAL A 406 -20.58 5.62 1.56
C VAL A 406 -21.35 6.77 2.18
N THR A 407 -21.83 6.59 3.41
CA THR A 407 -22.71 7.57 4.06
C THR A 407 -21.95 8.80 4.54
N THR A 408 -20.73 8.60 5.08
CA THR A 408 -19.92 9.68 5.66
C THR A 408 -18.95 10.30 4.68
N GLY A 409 -18.53 9.56 3.65
CA GLY A 409 -17.43 9.93 2.74
C GLY A 409 -16.05 9.93 3.41
N ILE A 410 -15.94 9.34 4.62
CA ILE A 410 -14.68 9.27 5.37
C ILE A 410 -13.98 7.96 5.06
N TYR A 411 -12.69 8.04 4.77
CA TYR A 411 -11.84 6.88 4.55
C TYR A 411 -11.67 6.07 5.86
N SER A 412 -11.90 4.78 5.78
CA SER A 412 -11.90 3.86 6.92
C SER A 412 -10.59 3.83 7.71
N LEU A 413 -9.45 4.12 7.05
CA LEU A 413 -8.17 4.24 7.73
C LEU A 413 -8.18 5.32 8.82
N LEU A 414 -8.78 6.49 8.55
CA LEU A 414 -8.81 7.57 9.53
C LEU A 414 -9.54 7.15 10.80
N THR A 415 -10.75 6.61 10.65
CA THR A 415 -11.57 6.18 11.77
C THR A 415 -11.00 4.97 12.47
N GLY A 416 -10.53 3.97 11.71
CA GLY A 416 -9.91 2.77 12.26
C GLY A 416 -8.62 3.07 13.03
N PHE A 417 -7.77 3.96 12.51
CA PHE A 417 -6.54 4.36 13.18
C PHE A 417 -6.82 5.08 14.52
N ILE A 418 -7.75 6.03 14.50
CA ILE A 418 -8.12 6.79 15.70
C ILE A 418 -8.73 5.86 16.75
N LEU A 419 -9.69 5.02 16.38
CA LEU A 419 -10.33 4.08 17.32
C LEU A 419 -9.32 3.08 17.87
N SER A 420 -8.46 2.50 17.02
CA SER A 420 -7.39 1.60 17.45
C SER A 420 -6.46 2.28 18.47
N LEU A 421 -6.05 3.53 18.20
CA LEU A 421 -5.20 4.31 19.10
C LEU A 421 -5.86 4.53 20.47
N PHE A 422 -7.11 5.02 20.47
CA PHE A 422 -7.83 5.28 21.72
C PHE A 422 -8.07 4.01 22.53
N VAL A 423 -8.53 2.95 21.89
CA VAL A 423 -8.80 1.69 22.56
C VAL A 423 -7.51 1.07 23.12
N ASN A 424 -6.42 1.09 22.34
CA ASN A 424 -5.12 0.62 22.83
C ASN A 424 -4.67 1.41 24.09
N VAL A 425 -4.77 2.73 24.05
CA VAL A 425 -4.41 3.58 25.20
C VAL A 425 -5.30 3.30 26.43
N ILE A 426 -6.63 3.27 26.24
CA ILE A 426 -7.58 3.03 27.35
C ILE A 426 -7.34 1.66 27.98
N VAL A 427 -7.23 0.60 27.17
CA VAL A 427 -7.01 -0.77 27.67
C VAL A 427 -5.64 -0.89 28.31
N SER A 428 -4.61 -0.26 27.74
CA SER A 428 -3.29 -0.24 28.38
C SER A 428 -3.31 0.44 29.74
N LEU A 429 -4.03 1.53 29.90
CA LEU A 429 -4.18 2.22 31.20
C LEU A 429 -5.01 1.43 32.21
N ALA A 430 -6.08 0.78 31.74
CA ALA A 430 -7.00 0.00 32.56
C ALA A 430 -6.44 -1.37 33.02
N THR A 431 -5.39 -1.87 32.36
CA THR A 431 -4.79 -3.17 32.65
C THR A 431 -3.43 -3.02 33.36
N LYS A 432 -2.86 -4.15 33.80
CA LYS A 432 -1.58 -4.18 34.52
C LYS A 432 -0.47 -3.50 33.70
N ALA A 433 0.34 -2.69 34.38
CA ALA A 433 1.51 -2.05 33.79
C ALA A 433 2.50 -3.08 33.21
N PRO A 434 3.31 -2.73 32.20
CA PRO A 434 4.42 -3.55 31.77
C PRO A 434 5.35 -3.89 32.91
N SER A 435 6.02 -5.05 32.86
CA SER A 435 7.02 -5.44 33.85
C SER A 435 8.22 -4.47 33.83
N ALA A 436 8.95 -4.41 34.94
CA ALA A 436 10.17 -3.59 35.03
C ALA A 436 11.21 -3.98 33.94
N GLU A 437 11.26 -5.24 33.57
CA GLU A 437 12.11 -5.76 32.49
C GLU A 437 11.75 -5.14 31.13
N ILE A 438 10.47 -5.13 30.76
CA ILE A 438 9.96 -4.51 29.52
C ILE A 438 10.23 -2.99 29.51
N VAL A 439 10.09 -2.34 30.66
CA VAL A 439 10.38 -0.89 30.79
C VAL A 439 11.87 -0.63 30.65
N ALA A 440 12.72 -1.45 31.26
CA ALA A 440 14.18 -1.34 31.14
C ALA A 440 14.66 -1.57 29.70
N GLU A 441 14.07 -2.51 28.97
CA GLU A 441 14.36 -2.68 27.54
C GLU A 441 13.95 -1.46 26.72
N PHE A 442 12.78 -0.88 26.99
CA PHE A 442 12.34 0.36 26.34
C PHE A 442 13.33 1.51 26.55
N GLU A 443 13.84 1.67 27.77
CA GLU A 443 14.81 2.71 28.10
C GLU A 443 16.20 2.45 27.50
N LYS A 444 16.61 1.18 27.34
CA LYS A 444 17.84 0.82 26.62
C LYS A 444 17.81 1.26 25.15
N VAL A 445 16.63 1.24 24.50
CA VAL A 445 16.51 1.69 23.10
C VAL A 445 16.83 3.17 22.94
N ASP A 446 16.50 3.99 23.94
CA ASP A 446 16.82 5.42 23.94
C ASP A 446 18.32 5.68 24.16
N ALA A 447 18.96 4.84 24.96
CA ALA A 447 20.40 4.91 25.25
C ALA A 447 21.26 4.19 24.19
N TYR A 448 20.65 3.44 23.25
CA TYR A 448 21.36 2.65 22.26
C TYR A 448 22.08 3.56 21.25
N SER A 449 23.40 3.43 21.18
CA SER A 449 24.27 4.04 20.16
C SER A 449 25.08 2.94 19.48
N GLU A 450 24.91 2.77 18.17
CA GLU A 450 25.78 1.95 17.31
C GLU A 450 27.10 2.65 17.04
#